data_1705f6ea46c4dd8fc94cf0a829e4cb17
#
_entry.id   1705f6ea46c4dd8fc94cf0a829e4cb17
#
_cell.length_a   1.000
_cell.length_b   1.000
_cell.length_c   1.000
_cell.angle_alpha   90.00
_cell.angle_beta   90.00
_cell.angle_gamma   90.00
#
_symmetry.space_group_name_H-M   'P 1'
#
loop_
_entity.id
_entity.type
_entity.pdbx_description
1 polymer ?
#
loop_
_entity_poly.entity_id
_entity_poly.type
_entity_poly.pdbx_seq_one_letter_code
_entity_poly.pdbx_strand_id
1 'polypeptide(L)'
;EQFAMLQQIKRTGSRCLLLVPLGLIVLLFECVPLVSMFVKAFSENGHFSLAQFGTIAHQLVYRTAIINSLWVTLLSTAVGLVIDFFLALALYGDHGRKKTLYLSLLNLTSTFSGVPLTIAFITMMGTSGVLVLLGKQLGISLLANYNLYSMTGMFIIYAYFQIPMGTLLLLPTVDKVRR
;
A
#
# COMPACT_ATOMS: atom_id res chain seq x y z
N GLU A 1 3.20 6.68 -49.45
CA GLU A 1 2.36 6.86 -48.23
C GLU A 1 1.66 5.55 -47.80
N GLN A 2 1.09 4.77 -48.73
CA GLN A 2 0.44 3.48 -48.41
C GLN A 2 1.39 2.43 -47.80
N PHE A 3 2.64 2.39 -48.25
CA PHE A 3 3.63 1.41 -47.74
C PHE A 3 4.04 1.71 -46.29
N ALA A 4 4.15 2.99 -45.92
CA ALA A 4 4.45 3.43 -44.56
C ALA A 4 3.31 3.12 -43.60
N MET A 5 2.07 3.29 -44.08
CA MET A 5 0.85 2.96 -43.31
C MET A 5 0.73 1.45 -43.00
N LEU A 6 1.01 0.61 -43.99
CA LEU A 6 1.00 -0.86 -43.85
C LEU A 6 2.10 -1.35 -42.90
N GLN A 7 3.28 -0.72 -42.91
CA GLN A 7 4.36 -1.06 -41.96
C GLN A 7 4.00 -0.62 -40.52
N GLN A 8 3.30 0.49 -40.37
CA GLN A 8 2.86 0.97 -39.07
C GLN A 8 1.78 0.06 -38.46
N ILE A 9 0.81 -0.42 -39.27
CA ILE A 9 -0.23 -1.37 -38.87
C ILE A 9 0.42 -2.72 -38.49
N LYS A 10 1.38 -3.22 -39.27
CA LYS A 10 2.09 -4.47 -38.97
C LYS A 10 2.94 -4.40 -37.70
N ARG A 11 3.57 -3.25 -37.41
CA ARG A 11 4.30 -2.98 -36.16
C ARG A 11 3.36 -2.89 -34.95
N THR A 12 2.17 -2.31 -35.11
CA THR A 12 1.18 -2.20 -34.03
C THR A 12 0.60 -3.55 -33.72
N GLY A 13 0.25 -4.37 -34.74
CA GLY A 13 -0.26 -5.72 -34.54
C GLY A 13 0.74 -6.66 -33.85
N SER A 14 2.03 -6.57 -34.20
CA SER A 14 3.07 -7.36 -33.55
C SER A 14 3.32 -6.95 -32.08
N ARG A 15 3.12 -5.66 -31.75
CA ARG A 15 3.21 -5.19 -30.37
C ARG A 15 2.00 -5.61 -29.53
N CYS A 16 0.80 -5.61 -30.12
CA CYS A 16 -0.39 -6.13 -29.46
C CYS A 16 -0.25 -7.63 -29.16
N LEU A 17 0.37 -8.40 -30.04
CA LEU A 17 0.58 -9.84 -29.81
C LEU A 17 1.50 -10.10 -28.60
N LEU A 18 2.50 -9.24 -28.36
CA LEU A 18 3.36 -9.33 -27.18
C LEU A 18 2.64 -9.00 -25.87
N LEU A 19 1.53 -8.24 -25.93
CA LEU A 19 0.70 -7.93 -24.75
C LEU A 19 -0.32 -9.03 -24.43
N VAL A 20 -0.57 -9.98 -25.36
CA VAL A 20 -1.55 -11.07 -25.15
C VAL A 20 -1.22 -11.92 -23.93
N PRO A 21 0.02 -12.42 -23.73
CA PRO A 21 0.31 -13.22 -22.53
C PRO A 21 0.16 -12.42 -21.24
N LEU A 22 0.54 -11.14 -21.23
CA LEU A 22 0.32 -10.25 -20.08
C LEU A 22 -1.17 -10.05 -19.82
N GLY A 23 -1.96 -9.75 -20.87
CA GLY A 23 -3.41 -9.59 -20.75
C GLY A 23 -4.10 -10.86 -20.25
N LEU A 24 -3.64 -12.02 -20.67
CA LEU A 24 -4.16 -13.31 -20.24
C LEU A 24 -3.87 -13.59 -18.77
N ILE A 25 -2.67 -13.25 -18.30
CA ILE A 25 -2.30 -13.32 -16.88
C ILE A 25 -3.19 -12.41 -16.05
N VAL A 26 -3.35 -11.13 -16.43
CA VAL A 26 -4.22 -10.17 -15.73
C VAL A 26 -5.67 -10.68 -15.72
N LEU A 27 -6.17 -11.16 -16.84
CA LEU A 27 -7.55 -11.66 -16.94
C LEU A 27 -7.78 -12.87 -16.04
N LEU A 28 -6.87 -13.84 -16.01
CA LEU A 28 -7.01 -15.04 -15.21
C LEU A 28 -6.79 -14.80 -13.71
N PHE A 29 -5.76 -14.04 -13.35
CA PHE A 29 -5.36 -13.90 -11.95
C PHE A 29 -5.97 -12.68 -11.25
N GLU A 30 -6.47 -11.70 -11.97
CA GLU A 30 -7.09 -10.50 -11.40
C GLU A 30 -8.59 -10.43 -11.71
N CYS A 31 -9.00 -10.51 -12.97
CA CYS A 31 -10.42 -10.38 -13.33
C CYS A 31 -11.28 -11.55 -12.86
N VAL A 32 -10.81 -12.81 -12.98
CA VAL A 32 -11.59 -13.98 -12.57
C VAL A 32 -11.87 -13.99 -11.06
N PRO A 33 -10.88 -13.78 -10.17
CA PRO A 33 -11.14 -13.66 -8.73
C PRO A 33 -12.07 -12.49 -8.39
N LEU A 34 -11.88 -11.31 -9.01
CA LEU A 34 -12.74 -10.15 -8.79
C LEU A 34 -14.19 -10.44 -9.14
N VAL A 35 -14.45 -10.96 -10.34
CA VAL A 35 -15.81 -11.34 -10.78
C VAL A 35 -16.39 -12.41 -9.85
N SER A 36 -15.60 -13.40 -9.46
CA SER A 36 -16.02 -14.43 -8.51
C SER A 36 -16.41 -13.85 -7.15
N MET A 37 -15.65 -12.90 -6.63
CA MET A 37 -15.98 -12.20 -5.39
C MET A 37 -17.28 -11.39 -5.53
N PHE A 38 -17.45 -10.67 -6.63
CA PHE A 38 -18.68 -9.92 -6.90
C PHE A 38 -19.90 -10.86 -6.96
N VAL A 39 -19.82 -11.93 -7.73
CA VAL A 39 -20.91 -12.91 -7.83
C VAL A 39 -21.25 -13.49 -6.46
N LYS A 40 -20.25 -13.87 -5.66
CA LYS A 40 -20.47 -14.41 -4.31
C LYS A 40 -21.04 -13.37 -3.35
N ALA A 41 -20.65 -12.10 -3.45
CA ALA A 41 -21.16 -11.04 -2.59
C ALA A 41 -22.68 -10.81 -2.76
N PHE A 42 -23.20 -11.05 -3.97
CA PHE A 42 -24.60 -10.87 -4.30
C PHE A 42 -25.36 -12.19 -4.47
N SER A 43 -24.74 -13.32 -4.15
CA SER A 43 -25.37 -14.64 -4.29
C SER A 43 -25.38 -15.41 -2.97
N GLU A 44 -26.56 -15.89 -2.59
CA GLU A 44 -26.79 -16.81 -1.49
C GLU A 44 -27.60 -17.99 -1.98
N ASN A 45 -27.06 -19.22 -1.81
CA ASN A 45 -27.69 -20.46 -2.29
C ASN A 45 -28.06 -20.45 -3.79
N GLY A 46 -27.28 -19.74 -4.63
CA GLY A 46 -27.52 -19.67 -6.08
C GLY A 46 -28.58 -18.63 -6.52
N HIS A 47 -29.16 -17.87 -5.59
CA HIS A 47 -30.11 -16.80 -5.87
C HIS A 47 -29.49 -15.43 -5.53
N PHE A 48 -29.92 -14.39 -6.24
CA PHE A 48 -29.52 -13.02 -5.93
C PHE A 48 -30.05 -12.64 -4.54
N SER A 49 -29.14 -12.28 -3.63
CA SER A 49 -29.46 -11.93 -2.24
C SER A 49 -28.55 -10.81 -1.74
N LEU A 50 -29.13 -9.88 -1.00
CA LEU A 50 -28.42 -8.83 -0.25
C LEU A 50 -28.25 -9.19 1.23
N ALA A 51 -28.56 -10.43 1.63
CA ALA A 51 -28.52 -10.87 3.02
C ALA A 51 -27.11 -10.74 3.63
N GLN A 52 -26.05 -10.94 2.83
CA GLN A 52 -24.68 -10.79 3.29
C GLN A 52 -24.37 -9.33 3.72
N PHE A 53 -24.90 -8.34 3.01
CA PHE A 53 -24.76 -6.92 3.39
C PHE A 53 -25.54 -6.63 4.68
N GLY A 54 -26.72 -7.24 4.85
CA GLY A 54 -27.47 -7.19 6.10
C GLY A 54 -26.66 -7.77 7.26
N THR A 55 -26.02 -8.91 7.07
CA THR A 55 -25.16 -9.55 8.07
C THR A 55 -24.00 -8.64 8.47
N ILE A 56 -23.32 -8.01 7.49
CA ILE A 56 -22.24 -7.04 7.75
C ILE A 56 -22.75 -5.84 8.56
N ALA A 57 -23.95 -5.33 8.23
CA ALA A 57 -24.53 -4.18 8.90
C ALA A 57 -24.98 -4.49 10.34
N HIS A 58 -25.42 -5.72 10.63
CA HIS A 58 -25.96 -6.11 11.95
C HIS A 58 -24.91 -6.75 12.86
N GLN A 59 -23.86 -7.38 12.33
CA GLN A 59 -22.83 -7.99 13.16
C GLN A 59 -21.84 -6.94 13.69
N LEU A 60 -21.70 -6.90 15.00
CA LEU A 60 -20.83 -5.95 15.72
C LEU A 60 -19.37 -6.07 15.28
N VAL A 61 -18.90 -7.29 15.00
CA VAL A 61 -17.51 -7.57 14.60
C VAL A 61 -17.18 -6.86 13.29
N TYR A 62 -18.04 -6.95 12.27
CA TYR A 62 -17.79 -6.30 10.97
C TYR A 62 -17.89 -4.78 11.07
N ARG A 63 -18.86 -4.27 11.81
CA ARG A 63 -19.00 -2.81 12.05
C ARG A 63 -17.76 -2.25 12.74
N THR A 64 -17.32 -2.91 13.81
CA THR A 64 -16.13 -2.49 14.55
C THR A 64 -14.88 -2.56 13.67
N ALA A 65 -14.71 -3.61 12.86
CA ALA A 65 -13.61 -3.73 11.93
C ALA A 65 -13.59 -2.61 10.89
N ILE A 66 -14.73 -2.28 10.30
CA ILE A 66 -14.86 -1.18 9.32
C ILE A 66 -14.53 0.17 9.97
N ILE A 67 -15.10 0.47 11.14
CA ILE A 67 -14.85 1.72 11.84
C ILE A 67 -13.37 1.85 12.20
N ASN A 68 -12.78 0.80 12.76
CA ASN A 68 -11.37 0.79 13.14
C ASN A 68 -10.45 0.98 11.92
N SER A 69 -10.77 0.32 10.79
CA SER A 69 -10.01 0.48 9.54
C SER A 69 -10.10 1.91 9.02
N LEU A 70 -11.29 2.53 9.05
CA LEU A 70 -11.47 3.92 8.64
C LEU A 70 -10.66 4.88 9.53
N TRP A 71 -10.72 4.69 10.86
CA TRP A 71 -9.96 5.53 11.79
C TRP A 71 -8.46 5.41 11.60
N VAL A 72 -7.94 4.18 11.50
CA VAL A 72 -6.49 3.96 11.26
C VAL A 72 -6.07 4.59 9.93
N THR A 73 -6.86 4.40 8.87
CA THR A 73 -6.55 4.95 7.55
C THR A 73 -6.58 6.48 7.54
N LEU A 74 -7.62 7.09 8.08
CA LEU A 74 -7.73 8.56 8.14
C LEU A 74 -6.61 9.18 8.97
N LEU A 75 -6.34 8.60 10.14
CA LEU A 75 -5.31 9.13 11.05
C LEU A 75 -3.90 8.96 10.43
N SER A 76 -3.59 7.77 9.90
CA SER A 76 -2.28 7.54 9.26
C SER A 76 -2.09 8.43 8.04
N THR A 77 -3.14 8.63 7.23
CA THR A 77 -3.08 9.52 6.06
C THR A 77 -2.89 10.97 6.46
N ALA A 78 -3.62 11.46 7.45
CA ALA A 78 -3.49 12.84 7.92
C ALA A 78 -2.08 13.12 8.46
N VAL A 79 -1.57 12.24 9.34
CA VAL A 79 -0.21 12.36 9.90
C VAL A 79 0.84 12.17 8.81
N GLY A 80 0.68 11.17 7.93
CA GLY A 80 1.58 10.92 6.81
C GLY A 80 1.70 12.12 5.89
N LEU A 81 0.58 12.71 5.46
CA LEU A 81 0.59 13.89 4.59
C LEU A 81 1.31 15.09 5.19
N VAL A 82 1.14 15.32 6.50
CA VAL A 82 1.87 16.40 7.20
C VAL A 82 3.36 16.14 7.16
N ILE A 83 3.80 14.93 7.49
CA ILE A 83 5.21 14.55 7.47
C ILE A 83 5.76 14.62 6.03
N ASP A 84 5.04 14.10 5.05
CA ASP A 84 5.42 14.10 3.63
C ASP A 84 5.62 15.52 3.10
N PHE A 85 4.72 16.42 3.47
CA PHE A 85 4.82 17.82 3.06
C PHE A 85 6.08 18.48 3.62
N PHE A 86 6.37 18.29 4.90
CA PHE A 86 7.58 18.85 5.51
C PHE A 86 8.86 18.22 4.97
N LEU A 87 8.86 16.89 4.74
CA LEU A 87 9.99 16.19 4.11
C LEU A 87 10.23 16.66 2.68
N ALA A 88 9.18 16.80 1.88
CA ALA A 88 9.28 17.32 0.52
C ALA A 88 9.82 18.74 0.49
N LEU A 89 9.38 19.61 1.42
CA LEU A 89 9.93 20.96 1.57
C LEU A 89 11.40 20.96 2.01
N ALA A 90 11.79 20.09 2.93
CA ALA A 90 13.16 19.98 3.40
C ALA A 90 14.11 19.48 2.29
N LEU A 91 13.63 18.61 1.42
CA LEU A 91 14.39 18.10 0.27
C LEU A 91 14.37 19.06 -0.94
N TYR A 92 13.47 20.04 -0.92
CA TYR A 92 13.43 21.09 -1.93
C TYR A 92 14.66 21.99 -1.79
N GLY A 93 15.28 22.30 -2.94
CA GLY A 93 16.44 23.21 -2.94
C GLY A 93 17.78 22.59 -2.51
N ASP A 94 17.80 21.39 -1.95
CA ASP A 94 19.04 20.67 -1.72
C ASP A 94 19.46 19.94 -3.02
N HIS A 95 20.66 20.25 -3.51
CA HIS A 95 21.22 19.69 -4.75
C HIS A 95 22.43 18.80 -4.47
N GLY A 96 22.75 18.56 -3.20
CA GLY A 96 23.93 17.84 -2.77
C GLY A 96 23.78 16.31 -2.68
N ARG A 97 24.90 15.65 -2.32
CA ARG A 97 24.95 14.20 -2.05
C ARG A 97 23.91 13.75 -1.02
N LYS A 98 23.55 14.63 -0.08
CA LYS A 98 22.53 14.35 0.96
C LYS A 98 21.16 14.06 0.34
N LYS A 99 20.71 14.90 -0.60
CA LYS A 99 19.42 14.67 -1.33
C LYS A 99 19.41 13.31 -2.01
N THR A 100 20.49 12.98 -2.72
CA THR A 100 20.61 11.69 -3.42
C THR A 100 20.52 10.52 -2.44
N LEU A 101 21.18 10.62 -1.28
CA LEU A 101 21.12 9.59 -0.25
C LEU A 101 19.69 9.44 0.30
N TYR A 102 19.03 10.53 0.64
CA TYR A 102 17.64 10.51 1.13
C TYR A 102 16.68 9.92 0.10
N LEU A 103 16.79 10.32 -1.17
CA LEU A 103 15.96 9.78 -2.25
C LEU A 103 16.22 8.28 -2.45
N SER A 104 17.46 7.83 -2.35
CA SER A 104 17.80 6.40 -2.43
C SER A 104 17.19 5.61 -1.27
N LEU A 105 17.24 6.15 -0.04
CA LEU A 105 16.61 5.52 1.12
C LEU A 105 15.08 5.49 0.99
N LEU A 106 14.45 6.59 0.57
CA LEU A 106 13.01 6.63 0.34
C LEU A 106 12.57 5.64 -0.74
N ASN A 107 13.30 5.55 -1.84
CA ASN A 107 13.03 4.58 -2.91
C ASN A 107 13.20 3.13 -2.41
N LEU A 108 14.27 2.86 -1.65
CA LEU A 108 14.49 1.54 -1.07
C LEU A 108 13.32 1.15 -0.14
N THR A 109 12.94 2.06 0.77
CA THR A 109 11.86 1.82 1.73
C THR A 109 10.51 1.63 1.03
N SER A 110 10.20 2.44 0.00
CA SER A 110 8.95 2.33 -0.76
C SER A 110 8.85 1.04 -1.58
N THR A 111 9.98 0.44 -1.94
CA THR A 111 10.03 -0.84 -2.67
C THR A 111 9.65 -2.02 -1.76
N PHE A 112 9.96 -1.92 -0.46
CA PHE A 112 9.54 -2.91 0.52
C PHE A 112 8.07 -2.71 0.88
N SER A 113 7.17 -3.42 0.19
CA SER A 113 5.72 -3.36 0.40
C SER A 113 5.10 -4.76 0.40
N GLY A 114 3.84 -4.85 0.83
CA GLY A 114 3.07 -6.09 0.80
C GLY A 114 3.57 -7.16 1.78
N VAL A 115 3.60 -8.40 1.33
CA VAL A 115 3.92 -9.57 2.17
C VAL A 115 5.33 -9.52 2.79
N PRO A 116 6.40 -9.15 2.06
CA PRO A 116 7.74 -9.04 2.65
C PRO A 116 7.81 -8.05 3.81
N LEU A 117 7.16 -6.89 3.67
CA LEU A 117 7.07 -5.89 4.72
C LEU A 117 6.32 -6.41 5.94
N THR A 118 5.19 -7.08 5.72
CA THR A 118 4.38 -7.68 6.80
C THR A 118 5.20 -8.71 7.59
N ILE A 119 5.92 -9.60 6.91
CA ILE A 119 6.78 -10.59 7.56
C ILE A 119 7.88 -9.91 8.37
N ALA A 120 8.52 -8.88 7.83
CA ALA A 120 9.55 -8.12 8.53
C ALA A 120 9.01 -7.50 9.83
N PHE A 121 7.83 -6.85 9.78
CA PHE A 121 7.20 -6.29 10.98
C PHE A 121 6.81 -7.36 12.00
N ILE A 122 6.25 -8.50 11.57
CA ILE A 122 5.90 -9.60 12.47
C ILE A 122 7.15 -10.17 13.15
N THR A 123 8.24 -10.35 12.39
CA THR A 123 9.50 -10.88 12.93
C THR A 123 10.16 -9.91 13.91
N MET A 124 10.08 -8.61 13.63
CA MET A 124 10.71 -7.58 14.48
C MET A 124 9.85 -7.19 15.68
N MET A 125 8.55 -7.00 15.50
CA MET A 125 7.65 -6.36 16.46
C MET A 125 6.42 -7.21 16.82
N GLY A 126 6.33 -8.45 16.32
CA GLY A 126 5.27 -9.38 16.73
C GLY A 126 5.39 -9.81 18.19
N THR A 127 4.44 -10.59 18.69
CA THR A 127 4.40 -11.02 20.11
C THR A 127 5.67 -11.72 20.61
N SER A 128 6.38 -12.40 19.73
CA SER A 128 7.70 -13.02 19.97
C SER A 128 8.79 -12.34 19.11
N GLY A 129 8.57 -11.11 18.69
CA GLY A 129 9.50 -10.38 17.85
C GLY A 129 10.78 -9.97 18.57
N VAL A 130 11.85 -9.78 17.81
CA VAL A 130 13.19 -9.46 18.33
C VAL A 130 13.15 -8.23 19.24
N LEU A 131 12.46 -7.15 18.81
CA LEU A 131 12.38 -5.91 19.60
C LEU A 131 11.59 -6.08 20.89
N VAL A 132 10.53 -6.91 20.88
CA VAL A 132 9.75 -7.21 22.08
C VAL A 132 10.58 -8.04 23.08
N LEU A 133 11.33 -9.01 22.60
CA LEU A 133 12.23 -9.81 23.44
C LEU A 133 13.36 -8.97 24.02
N LEU A 134 14.00 -8.12 23.22
CA LEU A 134 15.01 -7.18 23.70
C LEU A 134 14.43 -6.20 24.73
N GLY A 135 13.20 -5.70 24.50
CA GLY A 135 12.50 -4.85 25.45
C GLY A 135 12.30 -5.52 26.80
N LYS A 136 11.95 -6.81 26.81
CA LYS A 136 11.82 -7.61 28.02
C LYS A 136 13.17 -7.80 28.74
N GLN A 137 14.26 -8.07 28.00
CA GLN A 137 15.60 -8.24 28.57
C GLN A 137 16.17 -6.94 29.14
N LEU A 138 15.93 -5.81 28.43
CA LEU A 138 16.42 -4.48 28.83
C LEU A 138 15.51 -3.76 29.84
N GLY A 139 14.37 -4.36 30.21
CA GLY A 139 13.40 -3.75 31.14
C GLY A 139 12.64 -2.53 30.54
N ILE A 140 12.63 -2.40 29.22
CA ILE A 140 11.94 -1.29 28.55
C ILE A 140 10.47 -1.70 28.36
N SER A 141 9.60 -1.27 29.26
CA SER A 141 8.20 -1.64 29.31
C SER A 141 7.42 -1.27 28.03
N LEU A 142 7.78 -0.20 27.35
CA LEU A 142 7.14 0.26 26.11
C LEU A 142 7.37 -0.71 24.95
N LEU A 143 8.54 -1.32 24.84
CA LEU A 143 8.85 -2.34 23.84
C LEU A 143 8.35 -3.71 24.29
N ALA A 144 8.49 -4.05 25.58
CA ALA A 144 8.12 -5.35 26.12
C ALA A 144 6.61 -5.65 26.00
N ASN A 145 5.76 -4.61 26.12
CA ASN A 145 4.31 -4.70 26.07
C ASN A 145 3.72 -4.23 24.72
N TYR A 146 4.57 -4.02 23.72
CA TYR A 146 4.10 -3.59 22.42
C TYR A 146 3.28 -4.67 21.72
N ASN A 147 2.09 -4.29 21.22
CA ASN A 147 1.23 -5.18 20.46
C ASN A 147 1.10 -4.68 19.03
N LEU A 148 1.74 -5.39 18.10
CA LEU A 148 1.71 -5.08 16.66
C LEU A 148 0.29 -5.13 16.08
N TYR A 149 -0.57 -6.00 16.63
CA TYR A 149 -1.94 -6.21 16.16
C TYR A 149 -2.95 -5.22 16.76
N SER A 150 -2.46 -4.26 17.54
CA SER A 150 -3.28 -3.15 18.04
C SER A 150 -3.47 -2.07 16.98
N MET A 151 -4.40 -1.14 17.21
CA MET A 151 -4.57 0.04 16.35
C MET A 151 -3.28 0.84 16.19
N THR A 152 -2.51 0.99 17.27
CA THR A 152 -1.22 1.70 17.26
C THR A 152 -0.20 0.95 16.40
N GLY A 153 -0.16 -0.38 16.48
CA GLY A 153 0.70 -1.21 15.64
C GLY A 153 0.39 -1.07 14.15
N MET A 154 -0.89 -1.16 13.81
CA MET A 154 -1.35 -0.95 12.43
C MET A 154 -1.01 0.46 11.93
N PHE A 155 -1.23 1.48 12.74
CA PHE A 155 -0.88 2.86 12.41
C PHE A 155 0.61 3.01 12.06
N ILE A 156 1.51 2.40 12.83
CA ILE A 156 2.96 2.45 12.56
C ILE A 156 3.31 1.80 11.24
N ILE A 157 2.71 0.64 10.92
CA ILE A 157 2.93 -0.06 9.64
C ILE A 157 2.46 0.81 8.46
N TYR A 158 1.28 1.40 8.56
CA TYR A 158 0.76 2.29 7.52
C TYR A 158 1.63 3.54 7.35
N ALA A 159 2.03 4.19 8.44
CA ALA A 159 2.90 5.35 8.40
C ALA A 159 4.27 5.03 7.77
N TYR A 160 4.86 3.88 8.13
CA TYR A 160 6.13 3.43 7.55
C TYR A 160 6.06 3.31 6.02
N PHE A 161 4.97 2.77 5.49
CA PHE A 161 4.79 2.60 4.05
C PHE A 161 4.43 3.92 3.36
N GLN A 162 3.56 4.69 3.97
CA GLN A 162 2.99 5.90 3.38
C GLN A 162 4.00 7.04 3.26
N ILE A 163 4.80 7.28 4.31
CA ILE A 163 5.73 8.41 4.36
C ILE A 163 6.74 8.38 3.20
N PRO A 164 7.49 7.30 2.92
CA PRO A 164 8.42 7.30 1.80
C PRO A 164 7.74 7.52 0.45
N MET A 165 6.60 6.87 0.23
CA MET A 165 5.88 6.94 -1.03
C MET A 165 5.24 8.32 -1.24
N GLY A 166 4.61 8.86 -0.20
CA GLY A 166 3.99 10.19 -0.23
C GLY A 166 5.01 11.29 -0.48
N THR A 167 6.16 11.24 0.21
CA THR A 167 7.25 12.20 -0.01
C THR A 167 7.75 12.16 -1.46
N LEU A 168 7.97 10.97 -2.04
CA LEU A 168 8.41 10.83 -3.43
C LEU A 168 7.39 11.36 -4.44
N LEU A 169 6.09 11.23 -4.16
CA LEU A 169 5.02 11.76 -4.99
C LEU A 169 4.87 13.28 -4.88
N LEU A 170 5.08 13.83 -3.69
CA LEU A 170 4.94 15.28 -3.45
C LEU A 170 6.15 16.08 -3.95
N LEU A 171 7.33 15.51 -3.93
CA LEU A 171 8.56 16.22 -4.29
C LEU A 171 8.53 16.87 -5.69
N PRO A 172 8.11 16.19 -6.78
CA PRO A 172 8.00 16.82 -8.10
C PRO A 172 6.96 17.94 -8.15
N THR A 173 5.91 17.84 -7.33
CA THR A 173 4.87 18.87 -7.23
C THR A 173 5.40 20.12 -6.56
N VAL A 174 6.13 19.98 -5.47
CA VAL A 174 6.79 21.11 -4.78
C VAL A 174 7.83 21.78 -5.68
N ASP A 175 8.60 20.99 -6.46
CA ASP A 175 9.57 21.52 -7.42
C ASP A 175 8.90 22.35 -8.54
N LYS A 176 7.66 22.02 -8.96
CA LYS A 176 6.90 22.76 -9.97
C LYS A 176 6.26 24.05 -9.46
N VAL A 177 5.74 24.02 -8.25
CA VAL A 177 5.00 25.17 -7.66
C VAL A 177 5.94 26.31 -7.29
N ARG A 178 7.20 26.02 -7.01
CA ARG A 178 8.19 26.99 -6.56
C ARG A 178 9.16 27.48 -7.65
N ARG A 179 9.02 26.99 -8.87
CA ARG A 179 9.68 27.56 -10.06
C ARG A 179 8.83 28.67 -10.65
#